data_dac149be14c63ac891684a4bd5fe46bd
#
_entry.id   dac149be14c63ac891684a4bd5fe46bd
#
_cell.length_a   1.000
_cell.length_b   1.000
_cell.length_c   1.000
_cell.angle_alpha   90.00
_cell.angle_beta   90.00
_cell.angle_gamma   90.00
#
_symmetry.space_group_name_H-M   'P 1'
#
loop_
_entity.id
_entity.type
_entity.pdbx_description
1 polymer ?
#
loop_
_entity_poly.entity_id
_entity_poly.type
_entity_poly.pdbx_seq_one_letter_code
_entity_poly.pdbx_strand_id
1 'polypeptide(L)'
;MRLLVLGGTQFLSHEVAAEAARRGHEVVCANRGHSGTVPPGTTQVIWDRSEPAPAELLPDDDHDFDAVVDVARQPSHVRSALAAVPDAHWVFVSTISVYADDSDPAGPGAGRLKEPLTEDVYLAEHPDAYGGLKVACEQLVLDAVPGAAVLRPGLIVGPHDPSGRFAYWARRLQEDG
;
A
#
# COMPACT_ATOMS: atom_id res chain seq x y z
N MET A 1 -10.02 -6.98 -15.93
CA MET A 1 -10.28 -6.76 -14.49
C MET A 1 -10.32 -5.27 -14.26
N ARG A 2 -11.16 -4.83 -13.33
CA ARG A 2 -11.22 -3.45 -12.84
C ARG A 2 -10.50 -3.38 -11.50
N LEU A 3 -9.45 -2.59 -11.42
CA LEU A 3 -8.55 -2.53 -10.27
C LEU A 3 -8.61 -1.16 -9.60
N LEU A 4 -8.69 -1.14 -8.27
CA LEU A 4 -8.52 0.06 -7.47
C LEU A 4 -7.11 0.08 -6.87
N VAL A 5 -6.33 1.10 -7.18
CA VAL A 5 -5.03 1.36 -6.55
C VAL A 5 -5.18 2.54 -5.60
N LEU A 6 -5.09 2.28 -4.30
CA LEU A 6 -5.14 3.31 -3.27
C LEU A 6 -3.79 4.03 -3.19
N GLY A 7 -3.67 5.12 -3.97
CA GLY A 7 -2.44 5.83 -4.25
C GLY A 7 -2.28 6.10 -5.75
N GLY A 8 -1.26 5.50 -6.36
CA GLY A 8 -1.02 5.58 -7.81
C GLY A 8 -0.21 6.80 -8.29
N THR A 9 0.23 7.69 -7.40
CA THR A 9 1.00 8.89 -7.78
C THR A 9 2.47 8.80 -7.43
N GLN A 10 2.89 7.85 -6.61
CA GLN A 10 4.29 7.74 -6.16
C GLN A 10 4.77 6.30 -6.15
N PHE A 11 6.04 6.13 -6.56
CA PHE A 11 6.86 4.93 -6.47
C PHE A 11 6.07 3.62 -6.67
N LEU A 12 5.99 2.76 -5.66
CA LEU A 12 5.42 1.42 -5.80
C LEU A 12 3.99 1.43 -6.35
N SER A 13 3.10 2.25 -5.78
CA SER A 13 1.70 2.30 -6.22
C SER A 13 1.55 2.85 -7.65
N HIS A 14 2.45 3.76 -8.06
CA HIS A 14 2.50 4.26 -9.44
C HIS A 14 2.91 3.13 -10.40
N GLU A 15 3.98 2.38 -10.10
CA GLU A 15 4.44 1.28 -10.94
C GLU A 15 3.42 0.14 -11.03
N VAL A 16 2.73 -0.18 -9.93
CA VAL A 16 1.64 -1.17 -9.94
C VAL A 16 0.51 -0.72 -10.87
N ALA A 17 0.08 0.55 -10.77
CA ALA A 17 -0.97 1.09 -11.62
C ALA A 17 -0.55 1.12 -13.11
N ALA A 18 0.69 1.54 -13.38
CA ALA A 18 1.25 1.59 -14.75
C ALA A 18 1.31 0.19 -15.39
N GLU A 19 1.81 -0.80 -14.65
CA GLU A 19 1.93 -2.16 -15.16
C GLU A 19 0.56 -2.81 -15.35
N ALA A 20 -0.39 -2.57 -14.46
CA ALA A 20 -1.76 -3.07 -14.61
C ALA A 20 -2.44 -2.50 -15.86
N ALA A 21 -2.32 -1.18 -16.09
CA ALA A 21 -2.85 -0.53 -17.29
C ALA A 21 -2.17 -1.07 -18.57
N ARG A 22 -0.84 -1.27 -18.55
CA ARG A 22 -0.07 -1.87 -19.67
C ARG A 22 -0.55 -3.28 -20.00
N ARG A 23 -1.04 -4.04 -19.02
CA ARG A 23 -1.63 -5.38 -19.20
C ARG A 23 -3.08 -5.34 -19.68
N GLY A 24 -3.65 -4.17 -19.89
CA GLY A 24 -5.02 -4.01 -20.39
C GLY A 24 -6.09 -4.09 -19.31
N HIS A 25 -5.74 -3.89 -18.05
CA HIS A 25 -6.71 -3.75 -16.97
C HIS A 25 -7.28 -2.33 -16.93
N GLU A 26 -8.54 -2.19 -16.55
CA GLU A 26 -9.10 -0.91 -16.14
C GLU A 26 -8.57 -0.56 -14.76
N VAL A 27 -7.91 0.57 -14.62
CA VAL A 27 -7.26 0.96 -13.36
C VAL A 27 -7.76 2.31 -12.89
N VAL A 28 -8.29 2.33 -11.68
CA VAL A 28 -8.67 3.54 -10.96
C VAL A 28 -7.65 3.78 -9.84
N CYS A 29 -7.07 4.99 -9.81
CA CYS A 29 -6.15 5.43 -8.78
C CYS A 29 -6.84 6.42 -7.86
N ALA A 30 -7.09 6.06 -6.60
CA ALA A 30 -7.69 6.96 -5.62
C ALA A 30 -6.64 7.58 -4.71
N ASN A 31 -6.54 8.91 -4.72
CA ASN A 31 -5.53 9.66 -3.97
C ASN A 31 -5.97 11.12 -3.75
N ARG A 32 -5.23 11.86 -2.91
CA ARG A 32 -5.54 13.26 -2.58
C ARG A 32 -5.16 14.29 -3.66
N GLY A 33 -4.53 13.87 -4.76
CA GLY A 33 -4.12 14.78 -5.84
C GLY A 33 -2.89 15.66 -5.54
N HIS A 34 -2.19 15.44 -4.42
CA HIS A 34 -1.11 16.36 -3.97
C HIS A 34 0.30 15.89 -4.36
N SER A 35 0.48 14.65 -4.79
CA SER A 35 1.80 14.00 -4.83
C SER A 35 2.23 13.57 -6.24
N GLY A 36 1.83 14.28 -7.26
CA GLY A 36 2.17 13.95 -8.65
C GLY A 36 0.96 13.48 -9.46
N THR A 37 1.22 12.89 -10.62
CA THR A 37 0.20 12.42 -11.56
C THR A 37 0.09 10.90 -11.52
N VAL A 38 -1.08 10.38 -11.88
CA VAL A 38 -1.27 8.94 -12.09
C VAL A 38 -0.70 8.51 -13.45
N PRO A 39 -0.38 7.23 -13.66
CA PRO A 39 0.13 6.73 -14.94
C PRO A 39 -0.85 6.96 -16.10
N PRO A 40 -0.32 7.14 -17.34
CA PRO A 40 -1.18 7.17 -18.51
C PRO A 40 -2.03 5.90 -18.65
N GLY A 41 -3.28 6.07 -19.08
CA GLY A 41 -4.22 4.96 -19.26
C GLY A 41 -4.92 4.52 -17.96
N THR A 42 -4.75 5.27 -16.86
CA THR A 42 -5.49 5.09 -15.62
C THR A 42 -6.45 6.24 -15.36
N THR A 43 -7.50 5.99 -14.58
CA THR A 43 -8.45 7.03 -14.14
C THR A 43 -8.07 7.50 -12.74
N GLN A 44 -8.03 8.81 -12.50
CA GLN A 44 -7.81 9.36 -11.17
C GLN A 44 -9.14 9.72 -10.52
N VAL A 45 -9.32 9.30 -9.27
CA VAL A 45 -10.39 9.76 -8.38
C VAL A 45 -9.76 10.46 -7.19
N ILE A 46 -10.21 11.66 -6.89
CA ILE A 46 -9.71 12.44 -5.74
C ILE A 46 -10.43 11.96 -4.49
N TRP A 47 -9.67 11.44 -3.55
CA TRP A 47 -10.19 10.98 -2.27
C TRP A 47 -9.17 11.17 -1.14
N ASP A 48 -9.55 11.92 -0.12
CA ASP A 48 -8.90 11.87 1.18
C ASP A 48 -9.65 10.84 2.04
N ARG A 49 -8.96 9.81 2.46
CA ARG A 49 -9.56 8.70 3.24
C ARG A 49 -9.97 9.08 4.66
N SER A 50 -9.73 10.32 5.11
CA SER A 50 -10.34 10.91 6.30
C SER A 50 -11.77 11.38 6.06
N GLU A 51 -12.19 11.49 4.79
CA GLU A 51 -13.51 11.90 4.36
C GLU A 51 -14.30 10.69 3.80
N PRO A 52 -15.65 10.79 3.69
CA PRO A 52 -16.45 9.77 3.03
C PRO A 52 -15.94 9.45 1.62
N ALA A 53 -16.07 8.20 1.21
CA ALA A 53 -15.68 7.79 -0.13
C ALA A 53 -16.57 8.48 -1.18
N PRO A 54 -15.98 8.99 -2.28
CA PRO A 54 -16.75 9.56 -3.38
C PRO A 54 -17.54 8.47 -4.11
N ALA A 55 -18.66 8.88 -4.73
CA ALA A 55 -19.60 7.97 -5.35
C ALA A 55 -18.97 7.08 -6.42
N GLU A 56 -17.94 7.57 -7.10
CA GLU A 56 -17.20 6.85 -8.15
C GLU A 56 -16.44 5.63 -7.65
N LEU A 57 -16.25 5.51 -6.33
CA LEU A 57 -15.59 4.38 -5.68
C LEU A 57 -16.55 3.41 -5.01
N LEU A 58 -17.81 3.81 -4.84
CA LEU A 58 -18.80 2.95 -4.21
C LEU A 58 -19.28 1.88 -5.19
N PRO A 59 -19.57 0.67 -4.68
CA PRO A 59 -20.14 -0.39 -5.50
C PRO A 59 -21.46 0.06 -6.15
N ASP A 60 -21.63 -0.26 -7.40
CA ASP A 60 -22.91 -0.19 -8.09
C ASP A 60 -23.14 -1.46 -8.92
N ASP A 61 -24.35 -1.63 -9.47
CA ASP A 61 -24.75 -2.87 -10.17
C ASP A 61 -23.86 -3.21 -11.39
N ASP A 62 -23.07 -2.26 -11.90
CA ASP A 62 -22.29 -2.42 -13.13
C ASP A 62 -20.77 -2.20 -12.94
N HIS A 63 -20.32 -1.72 -11.77
CA HIS A 63 -18.95 -1.16 -11.62
C HIS A 63 -18.18 -1.60 -10.37
N ASP A 64 -18.33 -2.84 -9.95
CA ASP A 64 -17.54 -3.37 -8.84
C ASP A 64 -16.05 -3.52 -9.19
N PHE A 65 -15.18 -3.34 -8.21
CA PHE A 65 -13.75 -3.63 -8.35
C PHE A 65 -13.48 -5.12 -8.15
N ASP A 66 -12.76 -5.72 -9.09
CA ASP A 66 -12.28 -7.10 -8.95
C ASP A 66 -11.21 -7.20 -7.86
N ALA A 67 -10.34 -6.20 -7.76
CA ALA A 67 -9.29 -6.17 -6.74
C ALA A 67 -8.89 -4.76 -6.32
N VAL A 68 -8.40 -4.67 -5.08
CA VAL A 68 -7.84 -3.45 -4.46
C VAL A 68 -6.37 -3.68 -4.13
N VAL A 69 -5.51 -2.71 -4.47
CA VAL A 69 -4.13 -2.68 -3.98
C VAL A 69 -3.97 -1.49 -3.04
N ASP A 70 -3.65 -1.77 -1.78
CA ASP A 70 -3.45 -0.73 -0.76
C ASP A 70 -2.02 -0.74 -0.20
N VAL A 71 -1.44 0.45 -0.13
CA VAL A 71 -0.10 0.71 0.44
C VAL A 71 -0.17 1.56 1.71
N ALA A 72 -1.35 1.70 2.32
CA ALA A 72 -1.58 2.57 3.49
C ALA A 72 -0.64 2.27 4.65
N ARG A 73 -0.41 3.32 5.45
CA ARG A 73 0.39 3.26 6.68
C ARG A 73 -0.44 3.58 7.92
N GLN A 74 -1.66 4.05 7.72
CA GLN A 74 -2.55 4.46 8.81
C GLN A 74 -3.78 3.56 8.89
N PRO A 75 -4.12 3.02 10.06
CA PRO A 75 -5.28 2.14 10.24
C PRO A 75 -6.61 2.79 9.85
N SER A 76 -6.79 4.10 10.12
CA SER A 76 -8.01 4.81 9.73
C SER A 76 -8.25 4.77 8.22
N HIS A 77 -7.18 4.92 7.44
CA HIS A 77 -7.25 4.88 5.97
C HIS A 77 -7.64 3.49 5.45
N VAL A 78 -7.17 2.44 6.10
CA VAL A 78 -7.54 1.06 5.75
C VAL A 78 -9.00 0.80 6.09
N ARG A 79 -9.46 1.21 7.28
CA ARG A 79 -10.88 1.09 7.69
C ARG A 79 -11.81 1.80 6.71
N SER A 80 -11.48 3.04 6.34
CA SER A 80 -12.28 3.82 5.40
C SER A 80 -12.37 3.14 4.03
N ALA A 81 -11.27 2.60 3.54
CA ALA A 81 -11.23 1.94 2.23
C ALA A 81 -11.96 0.59 2.24
N LEU A 82 -11.83 -0.21 3.30
CA LEU A 82 -12.59 -1.46 3.48
C LEU A 82 -14.09 -1.22 3.53
N ALA A 83 -14.52 -0.14 4.18
CA ALA A 83 -15.94 0.24 4.23
C ALA A 83 -16.48 0.68 2.85
N ALA A 84 -15.62 1.27 2.02
CA ALA A 84 -16.02 1.75 0.69
C ALA A 84 -16.06 0.61 -0.36
N VAL A 85 -15.16 -0.38 -0.27
CA VAL A 85 -15.02 -1.46 -1.27
C VAL A 85 -14.85 -2.80 -0.56
N PRO A 86 -15.93 -3.33 0.08
CA PRO A 86 -15.85 -4.52 0.92
C PRO A 86 -15.70 -5.83 0.15
N ASP A 87 -16.24 -5.91 -1.07
CA ASP A 87 -16.42 -7.17 -1.81
C ASP A 87 -15.28 -7.52 -2.78
N ALA A 88 -14.30 -6.60 -2.95
CA ALA A 88 -13.16 -6.83 -3.82
C ALA A 88 -12.12 -7.76 -3.19
N HIS A 89 -11.30 -8.41 -4.02
CA HIS A 89 -10.10 -9.09 -3.52
C HIS A 89 -9.03 -8.07 -3.13
N TRP A 90 -8.47 -8.20 -1.91
CA TRP A 90 -7.48 -7.26 -1.40
C TRP A 90 -6.05 -7.77 -1.47
N VAL A 91 -5.18 -6.90 -1.95
CA VAL A 91 -3.72 -7.04 -1.88
C VAL A 91 -3.18 -5.89 -1.04
N PHE A 92 -2.78 -6.19 0.19
CA PHE A 92 -2.21 -5.21 1.09
C PHE A 92 -0.69 -5.27 1.08
N VAL A 93 -0.04 -4.19 0.71
CA VAL A 93 1.42 -4.09 0.74
C VAL A 93 1.87 -3.64 2.14
N SER A 94 2.34 -4.58 2.91
CA SER A 94 2.92 -4.39 4.24
C SER A 94 4.44 -4.17 4.17
N THR A 95 5.20 -4.72 5.12
CA THR A 95 6.65 -4.55 5.26
C THR A 95 7.24 -5.63 6.15
N ILE A 96 8.52 -5.96 5.99
CA ILE A 96 9.27 -6.78 6.98
C ILE A 96 9.41 -6.07 8.34
N SER A 97 9.24 -4.74 8.42
CA SER A 97 9.31 -3.99 9.68
C SER A 97 8.20 -4.36 10.68
N VAL A 98 7.24 -5.19 10.29
CA VAL A 98 6.22 -5.76 11.18
C VAL A 98 6.78 -6.78 12.16
N TYR A 99 7.93 -7.41 11.84
CA TYR A 99 8.56 -8.37 12.73
C TYR A 99 9.19 -7.70 13.95
N ALA A 100 9.02 -8.32 15.11
CA ALA A 100 9.48 -7.77 16.38
C ALA A 100 10.96 -8.05 16.63
N ASP A 101 11.52 -9.06 15.98
CA ASP A 101 12.91 -9.50 16.14
C ASP A 101 13.54 -9.72 14.76
N ASP A 102 14.51 -8.89 14.43
CA ASP A 102 15.25 -8.94 13.17
C ASP A 102 16.38 -9.98 13.19
N SER A 103 16.71 -10.52 14.37
CA SER A 103 17.76 -11.55 14.55
C SER A 103 17.24 -12.97 14.39
N ASP A 104 15.93 -13.17 14.45
CA ASP A 104 15.30 -14.47 14.25
C ASP A 104 15.17 -14.78 12.75
N PRO A 105 15.90 -15.79 12.23
CA PRO A 105 15.79 -16.20 10.83
C PRO A 105 14.52 -17.01 10.54
N ALA A 106 13.45 -16.83 11.32
CA ALA A 106 12.17 -17.48 11.09
C ALA A 106 11.75 -17.30 9.61
N GLY A 107 11.21 -18.37 9.03
CA GLY A 107 10.77 -18.36 7.64
C GLY A 107 9.63 -17.35 7.39
N PRO A 108 9.27 -17.11 6.13
CA PRO A 108 8.21 -16.18 5.77
C PRO A 108 6.92 -16.46 6.55
N GLY A 109 6.40 -15.43 7.23
CA GLY A 109 5.17 -15.51 8.01
C GLY A 109 5.27 -16.13 9.40
N ALA A 110 6.44 -16.68 9.81
CA ALA A 110 6.60 -17.38 11.07
C ALA A 110 7.16 -16.51 12.23
N GLY A 111 7.74 -15.35 11.94
CA GLY A 111 8.30 -14.46 12.96
C GLY A 111 7.23 -13.80 13.85
N ARG A 112 7.60 -13.54 15.12
CA ARG A 112 6.76 -12.78 16.03
C ARG A 112 6.55 -11.36 15.50
N LEU A 113 5.30 -10.91 15.45
CA LEU A 113 4.96 -9.55 15.03
C LEU A 113 5.07 -8.56 16.21
N LYS A 114 5.27 -7.30 15.86
CA LYS A 114 5.12 -6.18 16.81
C LYS A 114 3.67 -6.08 17.29
N GLU A 115 3.50 -5.43 18.44
CA GLU A 115 2.16 -5.09 18.90
C GLU A 115 1.48 -4.14 17.92
N PRO A 116 0.20 -4.38 17.57
CA PRO A 116 -0.53 -3.52 16.66
C PRO A 116 -0.81 -2.15 17.28
N LEU A 117 -0.57 -1.10 16.51
CA LEU A 117 -0.97 0.26 16.85
C LEU A 117 -2.24 0.60 16.06
N THR A 118 -3.38 0.61 16.75
CA THR A 118 -4.71 0.74 16.14
C THR A 118 -5.11 2.19 15.87
N GLU A 119 -4.45 3.13 16.51
CA GLU A 119 -4.64 4.57 16.32
C GLU A 119 -3.60 5.12 15.35
N ASP A 120 -3.98 6.13 14.58
CA ASP A 120 -3.07 6.80 13.65
C ASP A 120 -1.97 7.55 14.39
N VAL A 121 -0.75 7.47 13.85
CA VAL A 121 0.42 8.11 14.44
C VAL A 121 1.16 8.91 13.37
N TYR A 122 1.59 10.12 13.70
CA TYR A 122 2.37 10.95 12.80
C TYR A 122 3.81 10.43 12.68
N LEU A 123 4.06 9.71 11.60
CA LEU A 123 5.31 8.96 11.40
C LEU A 123 6.58 9.84 11.28
N ALA A 124 6.44 11.14 10.96
CA ALA A 124 7.60 12.02 10.93
C ALA A 124 8.15 12.31 12.34
N GLU A 125 7.28 12.26 13.37
CA GLU A 125 7.66 12.43 14.78
C GLU A 125 7.93 11.09 15.48
N HIS A 126 7.26 10.02 15.02
CA HIS A 126 7.33 8.68 15.62
C HIS A 126 7.64 7.60 14.57
N PRO A 127 8.84 7.59 13.97
CA PRO A 127 9.19 6.65 12.90
C PRO A 127 9.14 5.18 13.35
N ASP A 128 9.39 4.91 14.63
CA ASP A 128 9.36 3.54 15.20
C ASP A 128 7.95 2.93 15.25
N ALA A 129 6.90 3.76 15.18
CA ALA A 129 5.50 3.33 15.12
C ALA A 129 5.16 2.57 13.81
N TYR A 130 5.95 2.74 12.76
CA TYR A 130 5.64 2.24 11.41
C TYR A 130 5.30 0.74 11.38
N GLY A 131 6.10 -0.08 12.03
CA GLY A 131 5.87 -1.53 12.07
C GLY A 131 4.54 -1.90 12.76
N GLY A 132 4.27 -1.30 13.92
CA GLY A 132 3.03 -1.54 14.66
C GLY A 132 1.78 -1.06 13.92
N LEU A 133 1.85 0.09 13.25
CA LEU A 133 0.76 0.58 12.38
C LEU A 133 0.48 -0.39 11.22
N LYS A 134 1.54 -0.91 10.59
CA LYS A 134 1.38 -1.89 9.49
C LYS A 134 0.80 -3.21 9.99
N VAL A 135 1.14 -3.67 11.22
CA VAL A 135 0.49 -4.85 11.84
C VAL A 135 -1.01 -4.60 12.01
N ALA A 136 -1.41 -3.45 12.54
CA ALA A 136 -2.82 -3.12 12.69
C ALA A 136 -3.55 -3.07 11.33
N CYS A 137 -2.92 -2.50 10.31
CA CYS A 137 -3.47 -2.49 8.95
C CYS A 137 -3.64 -3.92 8.38
N GLU A 138 -2.66 -4.81 8.58
CA GLU A 138 -2.76 -6.21 8.16
C GLU A 138 -3.94 -6.93 8.80
N GLN A 139 -4.11 -6.75 10.11
CA GLN A 139 -5.22 -7.34 10.86
C GLN A 139 -6.57 -6.86 10.33
N LEU A 140 -6.74 -5.55 10.13
CA LEU A 140 -7.96 -4.99 9.56
C LEU A 140 -8.32 -5.62 8.22
N VAL A 141 -7.35 -5.78 7.33
CA VAL A 141 -7.58 -6.38 6.00
C VAL A 141 -7.91 -7.86 6.11
N LEU A 142 -7.15 -8.64 6.90
CA LEU A 142 -7.35 -10.08 7.04
C LEU A 142 -8.67 -10.42 7.74
N ASP A 143 -9.10 -9.60 8.69
CA ASP A 143 -10.35 -9.78 9.42
C ASP A 143 -11.57 -9.45 8.53
N ALA A 144 -11.44 -8.44 7.66
CA ALA A 144 -12.54 -7.97 6.83
C ALA A 144 -12.68 -8.78 5.53
N VAL A 145 -11.57 -9.21 4.92
CA VAL A 145 -11.57 -9.85 3.60
C VAL A 145 -10.92 -11.24 3.66
N PRO A 146 -11.71 -12.30 3.81
CA PRO A 146 -11.20 -13.68 3.78
C PRO A 146 -10.45 -13.97 2.46
N GLY A 147 -9.18 -14.39 2.59
CA GLY A 147 -8.34 -14.68 1.42
C GLY A 147 -7.59 -13.48 0.86
N ALA A 148 -7.61 -12.33 1.54
CA ALA A 148 -6.75 -11.20 1.18
C ALA A 148 -5.27 -11.59 1.17
N ALA A 149 -4.52 -11.03 0.22
CA ALA A 149 -3.07 -11.21 0.16
C ALA A 149 -2.35 -10.11 0.93
N VAL A 150 -1.51 -10.47 1.90
CA VAL A 150 -0.63 -9.55 2.61
C VAL A 150 0.80 -9.78 2.16
N LEU A 151 1.41 -8.77 1.55
CA LEU A 151 2.79 -8.82 1.07
C LEU A 151 3.69 -8.08 2.05
N ARG A 152 4.74 -8.74 2.56
CA ARG A 152 5.73 -8.16 3.48
C ARG A 152 7.09 -8.01 2.76
N PRO A 153 7.23 -7.04 1.86
CA PRO A 153 8.49 -6.83 1.17
C PRO A 153 9.57 -6.29 2.12
N GLY A 154 10.81 -6.60 1.78
CA GLY A 154 11.97 -5.91 2.32
C GLY A 154 12.16 -4.55 1.65
N LEU A 155 13.42 -4.21 1.36
CA LEU A 155 13.74 -2.97 0.65
C LEU A 155 13.30 -3.07 -0.81
N ILE A 156 12.28 -2.29 -1.16
CA ILE A 156 11.83 -2.16 -2.54
C ILE A 156 12.73 -1.14 -3.24
N VAL A 157 13.20 -1.48 -4.43
CA VAL A 157 13.98 -0.60 -5.30
C VAL A 157 13.40 -0.63 -6.72
N GLY A 158 13.50 0.47 -7.44
CA GLY A 158 13.00 0.55 -8.81
C GLY A 158 12.92 1.98 -9.32
N PRO A 159 12.38 2.17 -10.54
CA PRO A 159 12.11 3.48 -11.09
C PRO A 159 11.27 4.32 -10.10
N HIS A 160 11.54 5.61 -10.07
CA HIS A 160 10.84 6.55 -9.18
C HIS A 160 10.98 6.30 -7.67
N ASP A 161 11.95 5.48 -7.21
CA ASP A 161 12.28 5.36 -5.78
C ASP A 161 12.86 6.70 -5.27
N PRO A 162 12.10 7.43 -4.42
CA PRO A 162 12.54 8.75 -3.94
C PRO A 162 13.64 8.65 -2.88
N SER A 163 13.89 7.46 -2.34
CA SER A 163 14.81 7.28 -1.22
C SER A 163 16.28 7.35 -1.60
N GLY A 164 16.62 7.08 -2.87
CA GLY A 164 18.01 7.02 -3.34
C GLY A 164 18.85 5.90 -2.71
N ARG A 165 18.27 5.02 -1.89
CA ARG A 165 19.00 4.01 -1.13
C ARG A 165 19.77 3.03 -1.99
N PHE A 166 19.19 2.62 -3.12
CA PHE A 166 19.91 1.74 -4.05
C PHE A 166 21.10 2.46 -4.70
N ALA A 167 20.92 3.70 -5.16
CA ALA A 167 21.98 4.51 -5.74
C ALA A 167 23.10 4.84 -4.73
N TYR A 168 22.78 4.95 -3.43
CA TYR A 168 23.77 5.12 -2.38
C TYR A 168 24.78 3.97 -2.35
N TRP A 169 24.30 2.71 -2.35
CA TRP A 169 25.19 1.55 -2.32
C TRP A 169 26.06 1.44 -3.58
N ALA A 170 25.49 1.70 -4.75
CA ALA A 170 26.23 1.67 -6.00
C ALA A 170 27.35 2.72 -6.01
N ARG A 171 27.08 3.95 -5.53
CA ARG A 171 28.10 4.99 -5.41
C ARG A 171 29.17 4.64 -4.38
N ARG A 172 28.76 4.16 -3.21
CA ARG A 172 29.67 3.80 -2.14
C ARG A 172 30.69 2.73 -2.58
N LEU A 173 30.24 1.72 -3.29
CA LEU A 173 31.10 0.67 -3.84
C LEU A 173 32.07 1.19 -4.91
N GLN A 174 31.75 2.29 -5.60
CA GLN A 174 32.68 2.92 -6.55
C GLN A 174 33.74 3.79 -5.87
N GLU A 175 33.42 4.38 -4.71
CA GLU A 175 34.33 5.25 -3.95
C GLU A 175 35.33 4.45 -3.10
N ASP A 176 34.95 3.27 -2.62
CA ASP A 176 35.73 2.42 -1.70
C ASP A 176 36.48 1.29 -2.45
N GLY A 177 36.36 1.15 -3.77
CA GLY A 177 37.03 0.18 -4.65
C GLY A 177 38.15 0.82 -5.45
#